data_56e06d3142a22e5e3267f168ce675fd5
#
_entry.id   56e06d3142a22e5e3267f168ce675fd5
#
_cell.length_a   1.000
_cell.length_b   1.000
_cell.length_c   1.000
_cell.angle_alpha   90.00
_cell.angle_beta   90.00
_cell.angle_gamma   90.00
#
_symmetry.space_group_name_H-M   'P 1'
#
loop_
_entity.id
_entity.type
_entity.pdbx_description
1 polymer ?
#
loop_
_entity_poly.entity_id
_entity_poly.type
_entity_poly.pdbx_seq_one_letter_code
_entity_poly.pdbx_strand_id
1 'polypeptide(L)'
;MQSANIHASFVVAVAFLGAFTIQLIVVMPLELALTNENTTFASLLFLPHAVRVVAAWLLGPKSLFGIIPAGLAVTFFTETPSTDGHELLLKLAASVYASSSAVLAFEFMKFCRIDVYPKDGVSIDWRTVFFAGVFASIINSVGSTWLKHQRFES
;
A
#
# COMPACT_ATOMS: atom_id res chain seq x y z
N MET A 1 -2.28 -1.80 -27.04
CA MET A 1 -2.32 -1.03 -25.78
C MET A 1 -2.92 -1.81 -24.61
N GLN A 2 -3.95 -2.64 -24.77
CA GLN A 2 -4.62 -3.37 -23.69
C GLN A 2 -3.73 -4.45 -23.04
N SER A 3 -2.97 -5.20 -23.83
CA SER A 3 -2.04 -6.24 -23.35
C SER A 3 -0.92 -5.68 -22.45
N ALA A 4 -0.35 -4.53 -22.79
CA ALA A 4 0.71 -3.90 -22.01
C ALA A 4 0.23 -3.48 -20.59
N ASN A 5 -1.02 -3.05 -20.46
CA ASN A 5 -1.60 -2.69 -19.14
C ASN A 5 -1.82 -3.94 -18.26
N ILE A 6 -2.21 -5.08 -18.86
CA ILE A 6 -2.39 -6.34 -18.12
C ILE A 6 -1.05 -6.85 -17.60
N HIS A 7 0.01 -6.82 -18.41
CA HIS A 7 1.35 -7.21 -17.98
C HIS A 7 1.87 -6.33 -16.85
N ALA A 8 1.70 -5.01 -16.95
CA ALA A 8 2.11 -4.09 -15.90
C ALA A 8 1.37 -4.34 -14.58
N SER A 9 0.05 -4.55 -14.63
CA SER A 9 -0.75 -4.87 -13.44
C SER A 9 -0.33 -6.19 -12.80
N PHE A 10 -0.03 -7.21 -13.61
CA PHE A 10 0.45 -8.49 -13.13
C PHE A 10 1.82 -8.36 -12.43
N VAL A 11 2.77 -7.64 -13.04
CA VAL A 11 4.08 -7.37 -12.44
C VAL A 11 3.95 -6.65 -11.10
N VAL A 12 3.07 -5.65 -11.01
CA VAL A 12 2.82 -4.93 -9.76
C VAL A 12 2.23 -5.85 -8.70
N ALA A 13 1.26 -6.70 -9.05
CA ALA A 13 0.67 -7.66 -8.11
C ALA A 13 1.72 -8.64 -7.57
N VAL A 14 2.55 -9.21 -8.45
CA VAL A 14 3.63 -10.14 -8.08
C VAL A 14 4.67 -9.44 -7.19
N ALA A 15 5.09 -8.23 -7.55
CA ALA A 15 6.03 -7.45 -6.76
C ALA A 15 5.48 -7.12 -5.36
N PHE A 16 4.18 -6.78 -5.27
CA PHE A 16 3.52 -6.50 -4.00
C PHE A 16 3.44 -7.75 -3.11
N LEU A 17 3.00 -8.89 -3.67
CA LEU A 17 2.93 -10.16 -2.94
C LEU A 17 4.32 -10.65 -2.51
N GLY A 18 5.32 -10.50 -3.38
CA GLY A 18 6.71 -10.83 -3.06
C GLY A 18 7.26 -9.96 -1.92
N ALA A 19 7.04 -8.64 -1.98
CA ALA A 19 7.43 -7.73 -0.91
C ALA A 19 6.73 -8.06 0.42
N PHE A 20 5.45 -8.44 0.37
CA PHE A 20 4.71 -8.86 1.54
C PHE A 20 5.24 -10.16 2.13
N THR A 21 5.58 -11.12 1.30
CA THR A 21 6.21 -12.39 1.72
C THR A 21 7.57 -12.14 2.39
N ILE A 22 8.42 -11.30 1.79
CA ILE A 22 9.70 -10.91 2.39
C ILE A 22 9.48 -10.20 3.73
N GLN A 23 8.48 -9.31 3.81
CA GLN A 23 8.10 -8.64 5.05
C GLN A 23 7.81 -9.63 6.17
N LEU A 24 6.99 -10.67 5.91
CA LEU A 24 6.60 -11.65 6.91
C LEU A 24 7.73 -12.62 7.30
N ILE A 25 8.50 -13.08 6.31
CA ILE A 25 9.47 -14.17 6.53
C ILE A 25 10.84 -13.64 6.97
N VAL A 26 11.21 -12.44 6.54
CA VAL A 26 12.55 -11.89 6.78
C VAL A 26 12.51 -10.68 7.70
N VAL A 27 11.75 -9.64 7.32
CA VAL A 27 11.82 -8.35 8.01
C VAL A 27 11.23 -8.43 9.42
N MET A 28 10.03 -8.97 9.58
CA MET A 28 9.40 -9.07 10.90
C MET A 28 10.19 -9.93 11.89
N PRO A 29 10.70 -11.14 11.54
CA PRO A 29 11.55 -11.90 12.44
C PRO A 29 12.86 -11.19 12.78
N LEU A 30 13.45 -10.49 11.82
CA LEU A 30 14.69 -9.73 12.05
C LEU A 30 14.46 -8.54 13.01
N GLU A 31 13.39 -7.78 12.80
CA GLU A 31 13.00 -6.68 13.70
C GLU A 31 12.75 -7.20 15.11
N LEU A 32 12.03 -8.30 15.26
CA LEU A 32 11.77 -8.94 16.55
C LEU A 32 13.08 -9.37 17.24
N ALA A 33 14.03 -9.93 16.50
CA ALA A 33 15.33 -10.35 17.03
C ALA A 33 16.19 -9.16 17.46
N LEU A 34 16.06 -8.00 16.81
CA LEU A 34 16.87 -6.80 17.10
C LEU A 34 16.27 -5.96 18.24
N THR A 35 14.94 -5.91 18.37
CA THR A 35 14.29 -5.01 19.32
C THR A 35 13.88 -5.68 20.63
N ASN A 36 13.88 -7.02 20.68
CA ASN A 36 13.35 -7.80 21.81
C ASN A 36 11.91 -7.43 22.25
N GLU A 37 11.22 -6.65 21.44
CA GLU A 37 9.85 -6.22 21.70
C GLU A 37 8.88 -6.87 20.72
N ASN A 38 7.77 -7.40 21.25
CA ASN A 38 6.64 -7.87 20.43
C ASN A 38 5.89 -6.66 19.83
N THR A 39 6.60 -5.73 19.21
CA THR A 39 6.00 -4.57 18.51
C THR A 39 5.45 -5.00 17.16
N THR A 40 4.35 -5.74 17.21
CA THR A 40 3.58 -6.17 16.02
C THR A 40 2.95 -5.00 15.25
N PHE A 41 3.08 -3.78 15.75
CA PHE A 41 2.31 -2.63 15.23
C PHE A 41 3.10 -1.61 14.41
N ALA A 42 4.43 -1.62 14.45
CA ALA A 42 5.25 -0.64 13.73
C ALA A 42 6.50 -1.31 13.17
N SER A 43 6.41 -1.86 11.97
CA SER A 43 7.59 -2.24 11.23
C SER A 43 8.33 -1.00 10.76
N LEU A 44 9.63 -0.89 11.08
CA LEU A 44 10.51 0.20 10.65
C LEU A 44 10.64 0.24 9.12
N LEU A 45 10.56 -0.91 8.48
CA LEU A 45 10.68 -1.06 7.04
C LEU A 45 9.47 -1.83 6.48
N PHE A 46 8.44 -1.13 6.03
CA PHE A 46 7.28 -1.75 5.42
C PHE A 46 7.41 -1.83 3.90
N LEU A 47 8.05 -2.89 3.41
CA LEU A 47 8.32 -3.12 1.98
C LEU A 47 7.09 -3.03 1.07
N PRO A 48 5.91 -3.60 1.43
CA PRO A 48 4.73 -3.49 0.60
C PRO A 48 4.28 -2.06 0.33
N HIS A 49 4.53 -1.13 1.29
CA HIS A 49 4.22 0.28 1.09
C HIS A 49 5.14 0.91 0.04
N ALA A 50 6.43 0.58 0.06
CA ALA A 50 7.38 1.05 -0.95
C ALA A 50 6.95 0.62 -2.37
N VAL A 51 6.49 -0.64 -2.53
CA VAL A 51 5.96 -1.12 -3.82
C VAL A 51 4.73 -0.33 -4.25
N ARG A 52 3.80 0.00 -3.33
CA ARG A 52 2.62 0.85 -3.64
C ARG A 52 3.04 2.23 -4.15
N VAL A 53 4.01 2.87 -3.47
CA VAL A 53 4.50 4.20 -3.84
C VAL A 53 5.17 4.18 -5.20
N VAL A 54 6.07 3.23 -5.45
CA VAL A 54 6.77 3.10 -6.74
C VAL A 54 5.79 2.76 -7.87
N ALA A 55 4.85 1.86 -7.65
CA ALA A 55 3.84 1.51 -8.64
C ALA A 55 2.90 2.69 -8.95
N ALA A 56 2.47 3.45 -7.92
CA ALA A 56 1.67 4.66 -8.10
C ALA A 56 2.45 5.73 -8.86
N TRP A 57 3.73 5.89 -8.56
CA TRP A 57 4.60 6.83 -9.28
C TRP A 57 4.75 6.47 -10.75
N LEU A 58 5.06 5.21 -11.08
CA LEU A 58 5.34 4.77 -12.46
C LEU A 58 4.07 4.62 -13.32
N LEU A 59 2.98 4.15 -12.75
CA LEU A 59 1.77 3.75 -13.48
C LEU A 59 0.55 4.64 -13.16
N GLY A 60 0.67 5.52 -12.17
CA GLY A 60 -0.45 6.33 -11.70
C GLY A 60 -1.63 5.48 -11.23
N PRO A 61 -2.87 5.93 -11.49
CA PRO A 61 -4.09 5.19 -11.09
C PRO A 61 -4.18 3.77 -11.65
N LYS A 62 -3.47 3.46 -12.74
CA LYS A 62 -3.46 2.10 -13.33
C LYS A 62 -2.80 1.06 -12.40
N SER A 63 -1.96 1.47 -11.47
CA SER A 63 -1.36 0.58 -10.46
C SER A 63 -2.41 -0.10 -9.58
N LEU A 64 -3.59 0.51 -9.39
CA LEU A 64 -4.68 -0.03 -8.60
C LEU A 64 -5.19 -1.38 -9.11
N PHE A 65 -5.16 -1.61 -10.43
CA PHE A 65 -5.57 -2.89 -11.03
C PHE A 65 -4.70 -4.08 -10.59
N GLY A 66 -3.45 -3.83 -10.18
CA GLY A 66 -2.58 -4.87 -9.62
C GLY A 66 -2.61 -4.88 -8.09
N ILE A 67 -2.57 -3.70 -7.46
CA ILE A 67 -2.41 -3.58 -5.99
C ILE A 67 -3.68 -3.98 -5.24
N ILE A 68 -4.88 -3.60 -5.71
CA ILE A 68 -6.14 -3.91 -5.01
C ILE A 68 -6.37 -5.42 -4.94
N PRO A 69 -6.34 -6.19 -6.03
CA PRO A 69 -6.51 -7.64 -5.95
C PRO A 69 -5.45 -8.32 -5.07
N ALA A 70 -4.19 -7.87 -5.17
CA ALA A 70 -3.11 -8.40 -4.35
C ALA A 70 -3.30 -8.07 -2.86
N GLY A 71 -3.73 -6.85 -2.54
CA GLY A 71 -4.06 -6.45 -1.16
C GLY A 71 -5.23 -7.23 -0.58
N LEU A 72 -6.29 -7.45 -1.36
CA LEU A 72 -7.41 -8.30 -0.95
C LEU A 72 -6.96 -9.74 -0.71
N ALA A 73 -6.15 -10.31 -1.61
CA ALA A 73 -5.61 -11.65 -1.41
C ALA A 73 -4.82 -11.75 -0.09
N VAL A 74 -3.94 -10.77 0.19
CA VAL A 74 -3.21 -10.71 1.46
C VAL A 74 -4.17 -10.69 2.65
N THR A 75 -5.21 -9.87 2.62
CA THR A 75 -6.21 -9.79 3.70
C THR A 75 -6.88 -11.15 3.94
N PHE A 76 -7.26 -11.87 2.89
CA PHE A 76 -7.86 -13.19 3.00
C PHE A 76 -6.92 -14.26 3.59
N PHE A 77 -5.61 -14.16 3.31
CA PHE A 77 -4.63 -15.14 3.79
C PHE A 77 -4.09 -14.83 5.19
N THR A 78 -4.10 -13.58 5.61
CA THR A 78 -3.46 -13.17 6.87
C THR A 78 -4.43 -12.85 7.99
N GLU A 79 -5.68 -12.50 7.67
CA GLU A 79 -6.67 -12.20 8.69
C GLU A 79 -7.53 -13.42 9.02
N THR A 80 -7.93 -13.51 10.29
CA THR A 80 -8.86 -14.55 10.75
C THR A 80 -10.21 -14.42 10.02
N PRO A 81 -10.80 -15.53 9.57
CA PRO A 81 -12.13 -15.49 9.00
C PRO A 81 -13.12 -14.87 10.00
N SER A 82 -13.79 -13.80 9.58
CA SER A 82 -14.88 -13.23 10.38
C SER A 82 -16.20 -13.85 9.95
N THR A 83 -16.98 -14.27 10.93
CA THR A 83 -18.35 -14.78 10.72
C THR A 83 -19.36 -13.65 10.59
N ASP A 84 -18.98 -12.44 11.01
CA ASP A 84 -19.82 -11.24 10.91
C ASP A 84 -19.58 -10.54 9.56
N GLY A 85 -20.67 -10.32 8.82
CA GLY A 85 -20.64 -9.66 7.53
C GLY A 85 -20.20 -8.19 7.61
N HIS A 86 -20.49 -7.49 8.71
CA HIS A 86 -20.07 -6.12 8.93
C HIS A 86 -18.55 -6.04 9.13
N GLU A 87 -17.99 -6.93 9.94
CA GLU A 87 -16.53 -7.00 10.14
C GLU A 87 -15.80 -7.33 8.84
N LEU A 88 -16.32 -8.26 8.04
CA LEU A 88 -15.75 -8.59 6.74
C LEU A 88 -15.74 -7.37 5.81
N LEU A 89 -16.84 -6.63 5.76
CA LEU A 89 -16.94 -5.42 4.94
C LEU A 89 -15.90 -4.38 5.35
N LEU A 90 -15.71 -4.15 6.65
CA LEU A 90 -14.71 -3.21 7.15
C LEU A 90 -13.27 -3.66 6.83
N LYS A 91 -12.97 -4.95 6.90
CA LYS A 91 -11.67 -5.51 6.49
C LYS A 91 -11.39 -5.27 5.01
N LEU A 92 -12.37 -5.56 4.16
CA LEU A 92 -12.25 -5.33 2.71
C LEU A 92 -12.09 -3.84 2.40
N ALA A 93 -12.89 -2.98 3.04
CA ALA A 93 -12.78 -1.53 2.87
C ALA A 93 -11.40 -1.00 3.30
N ALA A 94 -10.87 -1.49 4.43
CA ALA A 94 -9.54 -1.13 4.90
C ALA A 94 -8.44 -1.57 3.93
N SER A 95 -8.56 -2.77 3.35
CA SER A 95 -7.62 -3.28 2.35
C SER A 95 -7.63 -2.45 1.07
N VAL A 96 -8.81 -2.10 0.56
CA VAL A 96 -8.97 -1.23 -0.62
C VAL A 96 -8.43 0.16 -0.34
N TYR A 97 -8.76 0.74 0.82
CA TYR A 97 -8.25 2.05 1.23
C TYR A 97 -6.72 2.06 1.32
N ALA A 98 -6.14 1.10 2.04
CA ALA A 98 -4.70 0.97 2.17
C ALA A 98 -4.01 0.78 0.81
N SER A 99 -4.61 0.01 -0.09
CA SER A 99 -4.12 -0.20 -1.46
C SER A 99 -4.13 1.08 -2.28
N SER A 100 -5.10 1.96 -2.05
CA SER A 100 -5.29 3.20 -2.81
C SER A 100 -4.50 4.39 -2.24
N SER A 101 -3.99 4.31 -1.01
CA SER A 101 -3.39 5.44 -0.28
C SER A 101 -2.26 6.15 -1.04
N ALA A 102 -1.40 5.39 -1.73
CA ALA A 102 -0.31 5.95 -2.52
C ALA A 102 -0.85 6.74 -3.73
N VAL A 103 -1.79 6.17 -4.48
CA VAL A 103 -2.40 6.85 -5.63
C VAL A 103 -3.12 8.12 -5.17
N LEU A 104 -3.86 8.05 -4.06
CA LEU A 104 -4.53 9.22 -3.48
C LEU A 104 -3.54 10.34 -3.13
N ALA A 105 -2.38 9.99 -2.57
CA ALA A 105 -1.33 10.96 -2.27
C ALA A 105 -0.80 11.65 -3.54
N PHE A 106 -0.50 10.88 -4.58
CA PHE A 106 -0.01 11.44 -5.85
C PHE A 106 -1.05 12.31 -6.57
N GLU A 107 -2.31 11.85 -6.62
CA GLU A 107 -3.39 12.63 -7.23
C GLU A 107 -3.69 13.92 -6.43
N PHE A 108 -3.60 13.87 -5.11
CA PHE A 108 -3.73 15.07 -4.27
C PHE A 108 -2.58 16.06 -4.51
N MET A 109 -1.32 15.58 -4.59
CA MET A 109 -0.19 16.45 -4.93
C MET A 109 -0.36 17.08 -6.31
N LYS A 110 -0.82 16.31 -7.29
CA LYS A 110 -1.14 16.81 -8.63
C LYS A 110 -2.24 17.87 -8.61
N PHE A 111 -3.28 17.67 -7.79
CA PHE A 111 -4.32 18.68 -7.56
C PHE A 111 -3.74 19.97 -6.97
N CYS A 112 -2.76 19.87 -6.08
CA CYS A 112 -1.99 21.00 -5.53
C CYS A 112 -0.97 21.57 -6.53
N ARG A 113 -1.01 21.20 -7.81
CA ARG A 113 -0.10 21.61 -8.89
C ARG A 113 1.35 21.12 -8.72
N ILE A 114 1.56 20.11 -7.90
CA ILE A 114 2.85 19.41 -7.73
C ILE A 114 2.74 18.08 -8.49
N ASP A 115 3.06 18.12 -9.78
CA ASP A 115 2.99 16.93 -10.63
C ASP A 115 4.31 16.13 -10.50
N VAL A 116 4.24 14.98 -9.84
CA VAL A 116 5.38 14.11 -9.51
C VAL A 116 5.48 12.92 -10.47
N TYR A 117 4.53 12.76 -11.38
CA TYR A 117 4.56 11.66 -12.34
C TYR A 117 5.70 11.79 -13.34
N PRO A 118 6.34 10.67 -13.75
CA PRO A 118 7.41 10.70 -14.73
C PRO A 118 6.91 11.27 -16.06
N LYS A 119 7.68 12.21 -16.61
CA LYS A 119 7.43 12.82 -17.92
C LYS A 119 8.69 12.74 -18.74
N ASP A 120 8.53 12.57 -20.05
CA ASP A 120 9.65 12.54 -20.97
C ASP A 120 10.48 13.84 -20.88
N GLY A 121 11.80 13.69 -20.69
CA GLY A 121 12.75 14.82 -20.64
C GLY A 121 12.80 15.58 -19.32
N VAL A 122 12.02 15.22 -18.30
CA VAL A 122 12.06 15.84 -16.98
C VAL A 122 12.71 14.90 -15.96
N SER A 123 13.85 15.31 -15.42
CA SER A 123 14.46 14.60 -14.28
C SER A 123 13.62 14.84 -13.03
N ILE A 124 13.05 13.78 -12.47
CA ILE A 124 12.29 13.86 -11.23
C ILE A 124 13.26 13.72 -10.07
N ASP A 125 13.20 14.66 -9.13
CA ASP A 125 14.00 14.58 -7.91
C ASP A 125 13.42 13.46 -7.01
N TRP A 126 14.28 12.49 -6.65
CA TRP A 126 13.94 11.40 -5.74
C TRP A 126 13.36 11.90 -4.41
N ARG A 127 13.74 13.11 -3.97
CA ARG A 127 13.22 13.74 -2.76
C ARG A 127 11.70 13.95 -2.85
N THR A 128 11.22 14.38 -4.01
CA THR A 128 9.79 14.61 -4.24
C THR A 128 9.00 13.30 -4.17
N VAL A 129 9.55 12.21 -4.74
CA VAL A 129 8.95 10.87 -4.64
C VAL A 129 8.95 10.37 -3.18
N PHE A 130 10.04 10.63 -2.45
CA PHE A 130 10.14 10.32 -1.02
C PHE A 130 9.07 11.06 -0.20
N PHE A 131 8.90 12.35 -0.41
CA PHE A 131 7.85 13.14 0.26
C PHE A 131 6.44 12.63 -0.08
N ALA A 132 6.20 12.26 -1.35
CA ALA A 132 4.94 11.63 -1.73
C ALA A 132 4.70 10.30 -0.99
N GLY A 133 5.75 9.50 -0.79
CA GLY A 133 5.70 8.27 0.00
C GLY A 133 5.38 8.52 1.48
N VAL A 134 6.01 9.52 2.09
CA VAL A 134 5.70 9.93 3.48
C VAL A 134 4.24 10.39 3.59
N PHE A 135 3.78 11.21 2.65
CA PHE A 135 2.41 11.68 2.61
C PHE A 135 1.40 10.52 2.42
N ALA A 136 1.72 9.57 1.54
CA ALA A 136 0.93 8.34 1.38
C ALA A 136 0.85 7.52 2.68
N SER A 137 1.95 7.47 3.46
CA SER A 137 1.97 6.81 4.77
C SER A 137 1.05 7.49 5.77
N ILE A 138 1.03 8.82 5.80
CA ILE A 138 0.14 9.60 6.68
C ILE A 138 -1.32 9.32 6.31
N ILE A 139 -1.66 9.40 5.02
CA ILE A 139 -3.02 9.08 4.54
C ILE A 139 -3.41 7.67 4.96
N ASN A 140 -2.55 6.68 4.69
CA ASN A 140 -2.81 5.30 5.06
C ASN A 140 -3.02 5.12 6.57
N SER A 141 -2.20 5.75 7.39
CA SER A 141 -2.26 5.66 8.85
C SER A 141 -3.58 6.24 9.40
N VAL A 142 -3.94 7.44 8.96
CA VAL A 142 -5.17 8.12 9.39
C VAL A 142 -6.40 7.30 9.03
N GLY A 143 -6.52 6.87 7.78
CA GLY A 143 -7.70 6.11 7.34
C GLY A 143 -7.76 4.71 7.96
N SER A 144 -6.63 4.03 8.11
CA SER A 144 -6.59 2.72 8.78
C SER A 144 -6.98 2.81 10.25
N THR A 145 -6.56 3.86 10.95
CA THR A 145 -6.93 4.10 12.35
C THR A 145 -8.42 4.40 12.47
N TRP A 146 -8.97 5.23 11.59
CA TRP A 146 -10.40 5.53 11.58
C TRP A 146 -11.26 4.29 11.33
N LEU A 147 -10.91 3.48 10.32
CA LEU A 147 -11.63 2.22 10.01
C LEU A 147 -11.53 1.20 11.15
N LYS A 148 -10.38 1.13 11.83
CA LYS A 148 -10.23 0.27 13.01
C LYS A 148 -11.13 0.74 14.17
N HIS A 149 -11.22 2.05 14.40
CA HIS A 149 -12.10 2.60 15.45
C HIS A 149 -13.56 2.19 15.24
N GLN A 150 -14.06 2.28 14.00
CA GLN A 150 -15.42 1.83 13.64
C GLN A 150 -15.66 0.33 13.94
N ARG A 151 -14.61 -0.48 13.86
CA ARG A 151 -14.68 -1.92 14.14
C ARG A 151 -14.85 -2.24 15.64
N PHE A 152 -14.35 -1.37 16.53
CA PHE A 152 -14.42 -1.59 17.98
C PHE A 152 -15.69 -0.98 18.61
N GLU A 153 -16.40 -0.12 17.90
CA GLU A 153 -17.64 0.52 18.38
C GLU A 153 -18.92 -0.21 17.93
N SER A 154 -18.80 -1.19 17.05
CA SER A 154 -19.90 -2.02 16.54
C SER A 154 -19.95 -3.37 17.24
#